data_15b698819ef1964e3f367e913bc50372
#
_entry.id   15b698819ef1964e3f367e913bc50372
#
_cell.length_a   1.000
_cell.length_b   1.000
_cell.length_c   1.000
_cell.angle_alpha   90.00
_cell.angle_beta   90.00
_cell.angle_gamma   90.00
#
_symmetry.space_group_name_H-M   'P 1'
#
loop_
_entity.id
_entity.type
_entity.pdbx_description
1 polymer ?
#
loop_
_entity_poly.entity_id
_entity_poly.type
_entity_poly.pdbx_seq_one_letter_code
_entity_poly.pdbx_strand_id
1 'polypeptide(L)'
;MAEVALKMGVRKPKTLPELVKITGMDEKYLEELLNKMAFNGVIEYNWENPKHEKQYVLPMFVPGSAEFANMNDAVLEEHPEMGRFFERMSRIPLEGLTHMVPPGGAGIGMHVIPVQKEVDMCNEAISLEKISYWLDKYEGKYAASPCSCRKSRKTFDEGCADDPADWCVAVGDM
;
A
#
# COMPACT_ATOMS: atom_id res chain seq x y z
N MET A 1 -15.88 7.99 -9.48
CA MET A 1 -14.75 7.61 -8.61
C MET A 1 -14.01 8.83 -8.04
N ALA A 2 -13.40 9.69 -8.86
CA ALA A 2 -12.63 10.85 -8.38
C ALA A 2 -13.40 11.76 -7.41
N GLU A 3 -14.65 12.09 -7.70
CA GLU A 3 -15.48 12.92 -6.82
C GLU A 3 -15.67 12.30 -5.42
N VAL A 4 -15.90 10.99 -5.36
CA VAL A 4 -16.03 10.28 -4.08
C VAL A 4 -14.71 10.28 -3.32
N ALA A 5 -13.59 9.97 -3.99
CA ALA A 5 -12.26 10.00 -3.37
C ALA A 5 -11.94 11.38 -2.77
N LEU A 6 -12.22 12.47 -3.49
CA LEU A 6 -12.02 13.83 -2.99
C LEU A 6 -12.83 14.14 -1.72
N LYS A 7 -14.04 13.58 -1.60
CA LYS A 7 -14.89 13.77 -0.42
C LYS A 7 -14.51 12.87 0.77
N MET A 8 -13.79 11.78 0.52
CA MET A 8 -13.36 10.86 1.60
C MET A 8 -12.31 11.48 2.53
N GLY A 9 -11.34 12.19 1.97
CA GLY A 9 -10.17 12.67 2.69
C GLY A 9 -9.18 11.53 3.00
N VAL A 10 -7.89 11.84 2.82
CA VAL A 10 -6.80 10.86 2.98
C VAL A 10 -6.69 10.37 4.42
N ARG A 11 -6.56 9.06 4.62
CA ARG A 11 -6.40 8.38 5.92
C ARG A 11 -7.54 8.64 6.90
N LYS A 12 -8.74 8.89 6.41
CA LYS A 12 -9.94 9.08 7.25
C LYS A 12 -10.94 7.96 7.00
N PRO A 13 -10.96 6.92 7.85
CA PRO A 13 -11.93 5.84 7.74
C PRO A 13 -13.37 6.37 7.80
N LYS A 14 -14.24 5.86 6.94
CA LYS A 14 -15.66 6.22 6.91
C LYS A 14 -16.52 5.01 6.58
N THR A 15 -17.63 4.89 7.28
CA THR A 15 -18.65 3.89 6.99
C THR A 15 -19.47 4.26 5.76
N LEU A 16 -20.20 3.29 5.19
CA LEU A 16 -21.08 3.55 4.04
C LEU A 16 -22.15 4.62 4.35
N PRO A 17 -22.87 4.60 5.50
CA PRO A 17 -23.82 5.66 5.82
C PRO A 17 -23.21 7.07 5.92
N GLU A 18 -21.99 7.18 6.44
CA GLU A 18 -21.27 8.46 6.49
C GLU A 18 -20.94 8.96 5.09
N LEU A 19 -20.51 8.05 4.20
CA LEU A 19 -20.22 8.39 2.79
C LEU A 19 -21.48 8.77 2.02
N VAL A 20 -22.60 8.08 2.23
CA VAL A 20 -23.91 8.48 1.68
C VAL A 20 -24.26 9.90 2.07
N LYS A 21 -24.12 10.23 3.36
CA LYS A 21 -24.40 11.58 3.86
C LYS A 21 -23.50 12.65 3.24
N ILE A 22 -22.24 12.36 3.03
CA ILE A 22 -21.27 13.32 2.50
C ILE A 22 -21.42 13.49 0.98
N THR A 23 -21.73 12.39 0.28
CA THR A 23 -21.81 12.40 -1.19
C THR A 23 -23.19 12.78 -1.69
N GLY A 24 -24.24 12.45 -0.95
CA GLY A 24 -25.63 12.58 -1.36
C GLY A 24 -26.05 11.53 -2.43
N MET A 25 -25.23 10.49 -2.62
CA MET A 25 -25.49 9.44 -3.61
C MET A 25 -26.42 8.38 -3.04
N ASP A 26 -27.10 7.65 -3.93
CA ASP A 26 -27.84 6.45 -3.57
C ASP A 26 -26.93 5.42 -2.92
N GLU A 27 -27.37 4.79 -1.84
CA GLU A 27 -26.56 3.89 -1.03
C GLU A 27 -26.06 2.69 -1.81
N LYS A 28 -26.94 2.04 -2.57
CA LYS A 28 -26.59 0.86 -3.35
C LYS A 28 -25.59 1.18 -4.46
N TYR A 29 -25.84 2.26 -5.17
CA TYR A 29 -24.93 2.74 -6.20
C TYR A 29 -23.55 3.10 -5.62
N LEU A 30 -23.54 3.77 -4.47
CA LEU A 30 -22.29 4.16 -3.81
C LEU A 30 -21.51 2.92 -3.34
N GLU A 31 -22.18 1.92 -2.77
CA GLU A 31 -21.53 0.68 -2.34
C GLU A 31 -20.88 -0.06 -3.50
N GLU A 32 -21.60 -0.21 -4.62
CA GLU A 32 -21.06 -0.81 -5.83
C GLU A 32 -19.84 -0.04 -6.37
N LEU A 33 -19.91 1.29 -6.34
CA LEU A 33 -18.81 2.15 -6.74
C LEU A 33 -17.59 2.02 -5.83
N LEU A 34 -17.79 1.99 -4.49
CA LEU A 34 -16.72 1.81 -3.51
C LEU A 34 -16.05 0.44 -3.64
N ASN A 35 -16.84 -0.62 -3.86
CA ASN A 35 -16.29 -1.95 -4.09
C ASN A 35 -15.44 -1.99 -5.38
N LYS A 36 -15.89 -1.32 -6.44
CA LYS A 36 -15.09 -1.18 -7.68
C LYS A 36 -13.82 -0.37 -7.45
N MET A 37 -13.88 0.71 -6.64
CA MET A 37 -12.70 1.49 -6.29
C MET A 37 -11.69 0.68 -5.47
N ALA A 38 -12.16 -0.15 -4.53
CA ALA A 38 -11.32 -1.04 -3.75
C ALA A 38 -10.66 -2.12 -4.62
N PHE A 39 -11.43 -2.74 -5.51
CA PHE A 39 -10.91 -3.72 -6.46
C PHE A 39 -9.79 -3.14 -7.35
N ASN A 40 -9.95 -1.90 -7.78
CA ASN A 40 -8.94 -1.20 -8.59
C ASN A 40 -7.78 -0.61 -7.77
N GLY A 41 -7.71 -0.87 -6.48
CA GLY A 41 -6.62 -0.39 -5.61
C GLY A 41 -6.65 1.12 -5.32
N VAL A 42 -7.77 1.80 -5.60
CA VAL A 42 -7.90 3.25 -5.32
C VAL A 42 -8.15 3.53 -3.85
N ILE A 43 -8.91 2.66 -3.21
CA ILE A 43 -9.22 2.73 -1.77
C ILE A 43 -9.01 1.36 -1.12
N GLU A 44 -8.86 1.36 0.18
CA GLU A 44 -8.85 0.17 1.02
C GLU A 44 -10.11 0.13 1.90
N TYR A 45 -10.36 -1.02 2.53
CA TYR A 45 -11.41 -1.14 3.53
C TYR A 45 -10.95 -1.99 4.71
N ASN A 46 -11.53 -1.75 5.87
CA ASN A 46 -11.28 -2.49 7.11
C ASN A 46 -12.56 -2.60 7.97
N TRP A 47 -12.45 -3.29 9.10
CA TRP A 47 -13.48 -3.42 10.13
C TRP A 47 -12.93 -3.05 11.52
N GLU A 48 -11.95 -2.15 11.58
CA GLU A 48 -11.18 -1.83 12.78
C GLU A 48 -11.85 -0.83 13.72
N ASN A 49 -13.16 -0.72 13.68
CA ASN A 49 -13.90 0.13 14.61
C ASN A 49 -14.56 -0.72 15.72
N PRO A 50 -14.94 -0.10 16.85
CA PRO A 50 -15.54 -0.81 17.99
C PRO A 50 -16.82 -1.58 17.68
N LYS A 51 -17.52 -1.23 16.60
CA LYS A 51 -18.75 -1.88 16.18
C LYS A 51 -18.51 -2.95 15.11
N HIS A 52 -17.27 -3.15 14.68
CA HIS A 52 -16.92 -4.06 13.60
C HIS A 52 -17.71 -3.80 12.31
N GLU A 53 -17.93 -2.54 11.99
CA GLU A 53 -18.57 -2.09 10.75
C GLU A 53 -17.52 -1.89 9.67
N LYS A 54 -17.88 -2.23 8.42
CA LYS A 54 -17.01 -1.99 7.26
C LYS A 54 -16.77 -0.50 7.07
N GLN A 55 -15.50 -0.11 7.04
CA GLN A 55 -15.04 1.25 6.76
C GLN A 55 -14.24 1.29 5.48
N TYR A 56 -14.38 2.36 4.72
CA TYR A 56 -13.61 2.63 3.51
C TYR A 56 -12.61 3.75 3.79
N VAL A 57 -11.40 3.60 3.27
CA VAL A 57 -10.30 4.54 3.52
C VAL A 57 -9.64 4.90 2.19
N LEU A 58 -9.44 6.19 1.96
CA LEU A 58 -8.56 6.64 0.90
C LEU A 58 -7.13 6.62 1.45
N PRO A 59 -6.25 5.71 0.99
CA PRO A 59 -4.88 5.64 1.46
C PRO A 59 -4.07 6.85 0.99
N MET A 60 -2.84 6.96 1.46
CA MET A 60 -1.85 7.82 0.81
C MET A 60 -1.57 7.30 -0.59
N PHE A 61 -0.98 8.14 -1.44
CA PHE A 61 -0.64 7.70 -2.79
C PHE A 61 0.52 6.67 -2.75
N VAL A 62 1.57 6.97 -1.99
CA VAL A 62 2.72 6.07 -1.76
C VAL A 62 3.14 6.17 -0.28
N PRO A 63 3.27 5.09 0.44
CA PRO A 63 2.75 3.75 0.15
C PRO A 63 1.22 3.73 0.21
N GLY A 64 0.57 3.10 -0.75
CA GLY A 64 -0.88 2.98 -0.77
C GLY A 64 -1.47 2.72 -2.16
N SER A 65 -2.31 3.63 -2.67
CA SER A 65 -3.07 3.38 -3.91
C SER A 65 -2.19 3.10 -5.14
N ALA A 66 -0.98 3.63 -5.19
CA ALA A 66 -0.04 3.35 -6.29
C ALA A 66 0.41 1.89 -6.29
N GLU A 67 0.78 1.36 -5.13
CA GLU A 67 1.16 -0.04 -4.98
C GLU A 67 -0.02 -0.97 -5.19
N PHE A 68 -1.17 -0.67 -4.61
CA PHE A 68 -2.36 -1.53 -4.71
C PHE A 68 -2.82 -1.69 -6.15
N ALA A 69 -2.81 -0.62 -6.94
CA ALA A 69 -3.14 -0.68 -8.36
C ALA A 69 -2.16 -1.58 -9.14
N ASN A 70 -0.86 -1.52 -8.82
CA ASN A 70 0.16 -2.36 -9.45
C ASN A 70 0.16 -3.82 -8.97
N MET A 71 -0.48 -4.12 -7.86
CA MET A 71 -0.61 -5.49 -7.34
C MET A 71 -1.76 -6.26 -8.00
N ASN A 72 -2.62 -5.60 -8.76
CA ASN A 72 -3.75 -6.22 -9.42
C ASN A 72 -3.44 -6.47 -10.90
N ASP A 73 -3.19 -7.73 -11.25
CA ASP A 73 -2.83 -8.14 -12.61
C ASP A 73 -3.92 -7.77 -13.63
N ALA A 74 -5.20 -7.95 -13.29
CA ALA A 74 -6.30 -7.60 -14.19
C ALA A 74 -6.35 -6.10 -14.51
N VAL A 75 -6.04 -5.26 -13.52
CA VAL A 75 -5.95 -3.80 -13.72
C VAL A 75 -4.75 -3.45 -14.60
N LEU A 76 -3.60 -4.09 -14.40
CA LEU A 76 -2.40 -3.83 -15.21
C LEU A 76 -2.52 -4.35 -16.65
N GLU A 77 -3.23 -5.44 -16.87
CA GLU A 77 -3.53 -5.95 -18.21
C GLU A 77 -4.43 -4.98 -18.99
N GLU A 78 -5.46 -4.43 -18.35
CA GLU A 78 -6.36 -3.44 -18.94
C GLU A 78 -5.72 -2.05 -19.06
N HIS A 79 -4.88 -1.67 -18.06
CA HIS A 79 -4.29 -0.35 -17.91
C HIS A 79 -2.77 -0.39 -17.65
N PRO A 80 -1.95 -0.84 -18.60
CA PRO A 80 -0.50 -0.95 -18.43
C PRO A 80 0.18 0.41 -18.20
N GLU A 81 -0.47 1.50 -18.58
CA GLU A 81 0.00 2.86 -18.30
C GLU A 81 0.11 3.18 -16.80
N MET A 82 -0.62 2.49 -15.94
CA MET A 82 -0.52 2.66 -14.48
C MET A 82 0.84 2.18 -13.96
N GLY A 83 1.29 1.01 -14.39
CA GLY A 83 2.62 0.50 -14.04
C GLY A 83 3.73 1.41 -14.55
N ARG A 84 3.59 1.92 -15.78
CA ARG A 84 4.55 2.87 -16.37
C ARG A 84 4.57 4.20 -15.62
N PHE A 85 3.42 4.68 -15.19
CA PHE A 85 3.34 5.90 -14.39
C PHE A 85 4.05 5.74 -13.05
N PHE A 86 3.79 4.65 -12.33
CA PHE A 86 4.44 4.35 -11.07
C PHE A 86 5.97 4.25 -11.22
N GLU A 87 6.46 3.53 -12.23
CA GLU A 87 7.88 3.40 -12.49
C GLU A 87 8.55 4.75 -12.81
N ARG A 88 7.90 5.60 -13.60
CA ARG A 88 8.41 6.94 -13.88
C ARG A 88 8.49 7.80 -12.62
N MET A 89 7.49 7.70 -11.75
CA MET A 89 7.51 8.40 -10.47
C MET A 89 8.62 7.91 -9.56
N SER A 90 8.85 6.59 -9.49
CA SER A 90 9.90 6.02 -8.65
C SER A 90 11.32 6.40 -9.11
N ARG A 91 11.47 6.83 -10.36
CA ARG A 91 12.74 7.32 -10.93
C ARG A 91 12.98 8.82 -10.71
N ILE A 92 12.05 9.54 -10.08
CA ILE A 92 12.28 10.95 -9.74
C ILE A 92 13.42 10.99 -8.71
N PRO A 93 14.45 11.84 -8.92
CA PRO A 93 15.59 11.94 -8.02
C PRO A 93 15.14 12.21 -6.59
N LEU A 94 15.65 11.42 -5.64
CA LEU A 94 15.34 11.56 -4.21
C LEU A 94 15.66 12.96 -3.67
N GLU A 95 16.59 13.67 -4.29
CA GLU A 95 16.90 15.06 -3.96
C GLU A 95 15.66 15.97 -3.99
N GLY A 96 14.76 15.78 -4.94
CA GLY A 96 13.50 16.53 -5.00
C GLY A 96 12.50 16.13 -3.91
N LEU A 97 12.60 14.92 -3.39
CA LEU A 97 11.70 14.37 -2.37
C LEU A 97 12.21 14.62 -0.95
N THR A 98 13.51 14.76 -0.74
CA THR A 98 14.12 14.98 0.59
C THR A 98 13.65 16.28 1.24
N HIS A 99 13.31 17.28 0.47
CA HIS A 99 12.73 18.54 0.97
C HIS A 99 11.31 18.37 1.54
N MET A 100 10.64 17.26 1.25
CA MET A 100 9.31 16.93 1.78
C MET A 100 9.36 16.18 3.10
N VAL A 101 10.54 15.71 3.50
CA VAL A 101 10.73 14.99 4.78
C VAL A 101 11.17 16.00 5.84
N PRO A 102 10.45 16.12 6.96
CA PRO A 102 10.84 17.04 8.03
C PRO A 102 12.24 16.70 8.58
N PRO A 103 13.00 17.68 9.03
CA PRO A 103 14.27 17.43 9.73
C PRO A 103 14.05 16.47 10.90
N GLY A 104 14.84 15.42 10.96
CA GLY A 104 14.67 14.39 11.99
C GLY A 104 13.56 13.38 11.73
N GLY A 105 13.09 13.27 10.49
CA GLY A 105 12.00 12.40 10.02
C GLY A 105 12.23 10.89 10.19
N ALA A 106 12.87 10.48 11.26
CA ALA A 106 12.97 9.08 11.66
C ALA A 106 11.54 8.51 11.86
N GLY A 107 11.22 7.47 11.12
CA GLY A 107 9.88 6.87 11.13
C GLY A 107 8.99 7.26 9.96
N ILE A 108 9.41 8.19 9.11
CA ILE A 108 8.74 8.49 7.84
C ILE A 108 9.55 7.82 6.73
N GLY A 109 9.01 6.78 6.14
CA GLY A 109 9.66 6.06 5.03
C GLY A 109 9.88 4.58 5.30
N MET A 110 10.56 3.94 4.38
CA MET A 110 10.88 2.51 4.48
C MET A 110 12.15 2.31 5.31
N HIS A 111 12.09 1.38 6.24
CA HIS A 111 13.26 0.88 6.95
C HIS A 111 13.90 -0.29 6.18
N VAL A 112 15.22 -0.27 6.06
CA VAL A 112 15.96 -1.45 5.67
C VAL A 112 16.12 -2.33 6.91
N ILE A 113 15.52 -3.52 6.89
CA ILE A 113 15.71 -4.52 7.94
C ILE A 113 16.93 -5.35 7.54
N PRO A 114 18.03 -5.31 8.29
CA PRO A 114 19.21 -6.08 7.96
C PRO A 114 18.94 -7.58 8.05
N VAL A 115 19.49 -8.33 7.12
CA VAL A 115 19.42 -9.80 7.11
C VAL A 115 20.28 -10.31 8.26
N GLN A 116 19.79 -11.30 9.01
CA GLN A 116 20.45 -11.83 10.20
C GLN A 116 21.95 -12.19 10.04
N LYS A 117 22.39 -12.48 8.84
CA LYS A 117 23.78 -12.86 8.52
C LYS A 117 24.78 -11.69 8.48
N GLU A 118 24.34 -10.48 8.24
CA GLU A 118 25.23 -9.31 8.09
C GLU A 118 25.45 -8.60 9.42
N VAL A 119 24.65 -8.90 10.43
CA VAL A 119 24.70 -8.25 11.74
C VAL A 119 25.63 -8.92 12.73
N ASP A 120 26.13 -10.11 12.42
CA ASP A 120 27.09 -10.86 13.27
C ASP A 120 28.45 -10.17 13.46
N MET A 121 28.72 -9.11 12.69
CA MET A 121 29.99 -8.39 12.76
C MET A 121 30.03 -7.25 13.79
N CYS A 122 28.89 -6.84 14.33
CA CYS A 122 28.80 -5.71 15.27
C CYS A 122 27.75 -5.96 16.33
N ASN A 123 28.13 -6.52 17.47
CA ASN A 123 27.32 -6.55 18.70
C ASN A 123 25.80 -6.72 18.52
N GLU A 124 25.21 -7.57 19.28
CA GLU A 124 23.78 -7.95 19.33
C GLU A 124 22.84 -7.00 18.59
N ALA A 125 22.37 -7.40 17.40
CA ALA A 125 21.34 -6.67 16.71
C ALA A 125 20.14 -6.48 17.63
N ILE A 126 19.68 -5.26 17.76
CA ILE A 126 18.47 -4.94 18.51
C ILE A 126 17.35 -5.84 17.96
N SER A 127 16.58 -6.47 18.83
CA SER A 127 15.51 -7.40 18.45
C SER A 127 14.54 -6.81 17.41
N LEU A 128 14.32 -5.48 17.46
CA LEU A 128 13.52 -4.72 16.51
C LEU A 128 14.07 -4.71 15.07
N GLU A 129 15.35 -5.00 14.89
CA GLU A 129 16.01 -5.03 13.56
C GLU A 129 16.00 -6.43 12.94
N LYS A 130 15.57 -7.45 13.70
CA LYS A 130 15.48 -8.83 13.19
C LYS A 130 14.11 -9.07 12.57
N ILE A 131 14.08 -9.52 11.33
CA ILE A 131 12.84 -9.90 10.67
C ILE A 131 12.06 -10.97 11.46
N SER A 132 12.77 -11.92 12.10
CA SER A 132 12.16 -12.94 12.95
C SER A 132 11.35 -12.34 14.10
N TYR A 133 11.83 -11.26 14.72
CA TYR A 133 11.10 -10.56 15.77
C TYR A 133 9.71 -10.08 15.29
N TRP A 134 9.63 -9.52 14.09
CA TRP A 134 8.38 -9.03 13.53
C TRP A 134 7.47 -10.17 13.11
N LEU A 135 8.03 -11.23 12.55
CA LEU A 135 7.26 -12.44 12.19
C LEU A 135 6.66 -13.10 13.43
N ASP A 136 7.45 -13.24 14.50
CA ASP A 136 6.98 -13.82 15.76
C ASP A 136 5.93 -12.92 16.44
N LYS A 137 6.18 -11.60 16.46
CA LYS A 137 5.27 -10.61 17.06
C LYS A 137 3.89 -10.61 16.41
N TYR A 138 3.83 -10.82 15.11
CA TYR A 138 2.61 -10.79 14.31
C TYR A 138 2.26 -12.16 13.74
N GLU A 139 2.52 -13.22 14.50
CA GLU A 139 2.19 -14.58 14.08
C GLU A 139 0.73 -14.70 13.65
N GLY A 140 0.52 -15.23 12.43
CA GLY A 140 -0.81 -15.38 11.83
C GLY A 140 -1.41 -14.08 11.25
N LYS A 141 -0.67 -12.97 11.30
CA LYS A 141 -1.10 -11.66 10.76
C LYS A 141 -0.20 -11.23 9.61
N TYR A 142 -0.18 -12.06 8.58
CA TYR A 142 0.60 -11.81 7.37
C TYR A 142 -0.32 -11.65 6.16
N ALA A 143 0.02 -10.73 5.28
CA ALA A 143 -0.55 -10.64 3.95
C ALA A 143 0.56 -10.74 2.91
N ALA A 144 0.35 -11.54 1.88
CA ALA A 144 1.26 -11.65 0.75
C ALA A 144 0.55 -11.17 -0.51
N SER A 145 1.26 -10.40 -1.32
CA SER A 145 0.76 -9.87 -2.58
C SER A 145 1.87 -9.85 -3.64
N PRO A 146 1.53 -9.82 -4.94
CA PRO A 146 2.52 -9.58 -5.97
C PRO A 146 3.30 -8.29 -5.71
N CYS A 147 4.60 -8.27 -5.99
CA CYS A 147 5.43 -7.10 -5.78
C CYS A 147 5.10 -5.99 -6.79
N SER A 148 4.56 -4.85 -6.34
CA SER A 148 4.21 -3.72 -7.20
C SER A 148 5.41 -3.14 -7.95
N CYS A 149 6.58 -3.05 -7.30
CA CYS A 149 7.80 -2.52 -7.91
C CYS A 149 8.30 -3.40 -9.07
N ARG A 150 8.18 -4.71 -8.94
CA ARG A 150 8.58 -5.65 -10.02
C ARG A 150 7.56 -5.64 -11.15
N LYS A 151 6.28 -5.59 -10.82
CA LYS A 151 5.21 -5.44 -11.80
C LYS A 151 5.36 -4.17 -12.64
N SER A 152 5.65 -3.03 -12.01
CA SER A 152 5.86 -1.77 -12.73
C SER A 152 7.08 -1.81 -13.65
N ARG A 153 8.21 -2.39 -13.20
CA ARG A 153 9.41 -2.56 -14.02
C ARG A 153 9.19 -3.46 -15.22
N LYS A 154 8.40 -4.52 -15.05
CA LYS A 154 8.05 -5.42 -16.15
C LYS A 154 7.34 -4.69 -17.30
N THR A 155 6.63 -3.59 -17.03
CA THR A 155 6.00 -2.78 -18.08
C THR A 155 7.01 -2.03 -18.99
N PHE A 156 8.30 -2.06 -18.64
CA PHE A 156 9.41 -1.53 -19.43
C PHE A 156 10.38 -2.61 -19.91
N ASP A 157 9.98 -3.87 -19.83
CA ASP A 157 10.86 -5.04 -20.09
C ASP A 157 12.14 -5.03 -19.23
N GLU A 158 12.07 -4.36 -18.08
CA GLU A 158 13.13 -4.31 -17.06
C GLU A 158 12.70 -5.11 -15.85
N GLY A 159 13.63 -5.65 -15.12
CA GLY A 159 13.35 -6.35 -13.86
C GLY A 159 13.84 -7.78 -13.85
N CYS A 160 14.01 -8.27 -12.65
CA CYS A 160 14.37 -9.64 -12.40
C CYS A 160 13.10 -10.45 -12.22
N ALA A 161 12.93 -11.41 -13.05
CA ALA A 161 12.18 -12.62 -12.79
C ALA A 161 10.66 -12.66 -13.01
N ASP A 162 10.32 -13.73 -13.62
CA ASP A 162 9.02 -14.38 -13.68
C ASP A 162 8.82 -15.38 -12.53
N ASP A 163 9.59 -15.25 -11.44
CA ASP A 163 9.55 -16.17 -10.33
C ASP A 163 8.30 -15.89 -9.47
N PRO A 164 7.46 -16.91 -9.20
CA PRO A 164 6.37 -16.80 -8.23
C PRO A 164 6.84 -16.41 -6.82
N ALA A 165 8.14 -16.43 -6.54
CA ALA A 165 8.73 -15.89 -5.30
C ALA A 165 8.77 -14.36 -5.21
N ASP A 166 8.32 -13.65 -6.25
CA ASP A 166 8.32 -12.18 -6.30
C ASP A 166 7.15 -11.55 -5.52
N TRP A 167 7.04 -11.91 -4.26
CA TRP A 167 5.98 -11.42 -3.39
C TRP A 167 6.47 -10.34 -2.43
N CYS A 168 5.58 -9.39 -2.15
CA CYS A 168 5.69 -8.52 -0.98
C CYS A 168 4.93 -9.17 0.18
N VAL A 169 5.51 -9.09 1.37
CA VAL A 169 4.86 -9.55 2.59
C VAL A 169 4.64 -8.36 3.50
N ALA A 170 3.40 -8.13 3.87
CA ALA A 170 3.04 -7.20 4.92
C ALA A 170 2.83 -7.97 6.23
N VAL A 171 3.28 -7.37 7.33
CA VAL A 171 3.19 -7.95 8.67
C VAL A 171 2.62 -6.89 9.59
N GLY A 172 1.58 -7.20 10.33
CA GLY A 172 1.00 -6.26 11.29
C GLY A 172 -0.50 -6.41 11.51
N ASP A 173 -1.01 -5.54 12.37
CA ASP A 173 -2.45 -5.36 12.57
C ASP A 173 -2.97 -4.49 11.40
N MET A 174 -3.79 -5.12 10.54
CA MET A 174 -4.43 -4.47 9.40
C MET A 174 -5.91 -4.30 9.65
#